data_806fa2358f0a0e7eb90ae3c68db17653
#
_entry.id   806fa2358f0a0e7eb90ae3c68db17653
#
_cell.length_a   1.000
_cell.length_b   1.000
_cell.length_c   1.000
_cell.angle_alpha   90.00
_cell.angle_beta   90.00
_cell.angle_gamma   90.00
#
_symmetry.space_group_name_H-M   'P 1'
#
loop_
_entity.id
_entity.type
_entity.pdbx_description
1 polymer ?
#
loop_
_entity_poly.entity_id
_entity_poly.type
_entity_poly.pdbx_seq_one_letter_code
_entity_poly.pdbx_strand_id
1 'polypeptide(L)'
;MKKILFNYVLPYLLFGVVYLWCMTLRSKNLNEKEERHFKSLTGPYILTLWHGRIFYLFYYLRRHPDYFLLISPSEDGDLLASLARLMGYSVIRGSSYKKAVPAARSLIKVLRRNQRIIIIADGSRGPRCVAQSGSLQLAGITGASVFPMTFGSKNKLVLNSWDKFIIPMPFTRCIVNFGSPIAVARKSFEQDIEDKRLELENALNHITQASDKV
;
A
#
# COMPACT_ATOMS: atom_id res chain seq x y z
N MET A 1 -18.58 26.35 9.89
CA MET A 1 -18.00 26.53 8.56
C MET A 1 -16.70 25.76 8.35
N LYS A 2 -15.62 25.93 9.14
CA LYS A 2 -14.33 25.22 8.95
C LYS A 2 -14.45 23.69 8.91
N LYS A 3 -15.25 23.03 9.81
CA LYS A 3 -15.44 21.57 9.80
C LYS A 3 -16.19 21.06 8.57
N ILE A 4 -17.15 21.82 8.02
CA ILE A 4 -17.86 21.45 6.79
C ILE A 4 -16.91 21.52 5.60
N LEU A 5 -16.13 22.61 5.49
CA LEU A 5 -15.14 22.76 4.44
C LEU A 5 -14.12 21.61 4.47
N PHE A 6 -13.58 21.28 5.64
CA PHE A 6 -12.58 20.23 5.80
C PHE A 6 -13.13 18.82 5.50
N ASN A 7 -14.32 18.50 5.97
CA ASN A 7 -14.86 17.14 5.84
C ASN A 7 -15.58 16.88 4.51
N TYR A 8 -16.16 17.90 3.89
CA TYR A 8 -17.03 17.72 2.73
C TYR A 8 -16.51 18.35 1.43
N VAL A 9 -15.69 19.39 1.48
CA VAL A 9 -15.18 20.05 0.28
C VAL A 9 -13.74 19.64 -0.03
N LEU A 10 -12.87 19.67 0.98
CA LEU A 10 -11.44 19.39 0.82
C LEU A 10 -11.14 18.02 0.22
N PRO A 11 -11.83 16.91 0.61
CA PRO A 11 -11.59 15.60 0.01
C PRO A 11 -11.84 15.58 -1.51
N TYR A 12 -12.88 16.26 -1.99
CA TYR A 12 -13.20 16.31 -3.43
C TYR A 12 -12.20 17.17 -4.21
N LEU A 13 -11.77 18.29 -3.64
CA LEU A 13 -10.75 19.13 -4.26
C LEU A 13 -9.41 18.38 -4.36
N LEU A 14 -8.97 17.76 -3.27
CA LEU A 14 -7.75 16.95 -3.24
C LEU A 14 -7.84 15.76 -4.20
N PHE A 15 -8.99 15.10 -4.23
CA PHE A 15 -9.23 14.03 -5.20
C PHE A 15 -9.06 14.52 -6.63
N GLY A 16 -9.69 15.65 -6.99
CA GLY A 16 -9.57 16.24 -8.32
C GLY A 16 -8.12 16.58 -8.68
N VAL A 17 -7.42 17.26 -7.77
CA VAL A 17 -6.00 17.63 -7.98
C VAL A 17 -5.12 16.40 -8.13
N VAL A 18 -5.19 15.45 -7.20
CA VAL A 18 -4.36 14.22 -7.24
C VAL A 18 -4.72 13.37 -8.48
N TYR A 19 -5.99 13.26 -8.80
CA TYR A 19 -6.45 12.49 -9.94
C TYR A 19 -5.94 13.07 -11.27
N LEU A 20 -6.13 14.38 -11.47
CA LEU A 20 -5.65 15.07 -12.67
C LEU A 20 -4.12 15.05 -12.77
N TRP A 21 -3.44 15.25 -11.64
CA TRP A 21 -1.98 15.11 -11.57
C TRP A 21 -1.52 13.73 -12.03
N CYS A 22 -2.08 12.68 -11.44
CA CYS A 22 -1.71 11.30 -11.75
C CYS A 22 -2.11 10.89 -13.19
N MET A 23 -3.14 11.49 -13.80
CA MET A 23 -3.47 11.28 -15.21
C MET A 23 -2.36 11.73 -16.17
N THR A 24 -1.53 12.67 -15.78
CA THR A 24 -0.39 13.12 -16.60
C THR A 24 0.80 12.14 -16.56
N LEU A 25 0.79 11.21 -15.60
CA LEU A 25 1.90 10.28 -15.38
C LEU A 25 1.79 9.08 -16.31
N ARG A 26 2.94 8.63 -16.83
CA ARG A 26 3.02 7.48 -17.73
C ARG A 26 3.60 6.29 -16.98
N SER A 27 2.84 5.23 -16.78
CA SER A 27 3.33 4.00 -16.16
C SER A 27 4.15 3.15 -17.14
N LYS A 28 5.24 2.59 -16.63
CA LYS A 28 5.98 1.49 -17.26
C LYS A 28 6.25 0.45 -16.18
N ASN A 29 6.07 -0.83 -16.51
CA ASN A 29 6.39 -1.89 -15.59
C ASN A 29 7.82 -2.38 -15.85
N LEU A 30 8.55 -2.62 -14.77
CA LEU A 30 9.94 -3.08 -14.87
C LEU A 30 10.02 -4.60 -14.96
N ASN A 31 9.16 -5.31 -14.26
CA ASN A 31 9.11 -6.76 -14.21
C ASN A 31 7.79 -7.28 -14.78
N GLU A 32 7.76 -7.47 -16.09
CA GLU A 32 6.55 -7.93 -16.81
C GLU A 32 6.10 -9.34 -16.40
N LYS A 33 7.03 -10.22 -16.00
CA LYS A 33 6.69 -11.57 -15.54
C LYS A 33 5.88 -11.50 -14.24
N GLU A 34 6.37 -10.77 -13.24
CA GLU A 34 5.69 -10.63 -11.97
C GLU A 34 4.39 -9.80 -12.10
N GLU A 35 4.36 -8.83 -13.01
CA GLU A 35 3.13 -8.12 -13.33
C GLU A 35 2.06 -9.05 -13.93
N ARG A 36 2.42 -9.89 -14.91
CA ARG A 36 1.48 -10.86 -15.48
C ARG A 36 0.99 -11.85 -14.42
N HIS A 37 1.91 -12.34 -13.58
CA HIS A 37 1.54 -13.19 -12.44
C HIS A 37 0.57 -12.47 -11.51
N PHE A 38 0.88 -11.23 -11.10
CA PHE A 38 0.02 -10.41 -10.24
C PHE A 38 -1.38 -10.20 -10.85
N LYS A 39 -1.47 -9.91 -12.15
CA LYS A 39 -2.75 -9.71 -12.84
C LYS A 39 -3.57 -11.00 -13.00
N SER A 40 -2.93 -12.17 -12.99
CA SER A 40 -3.61 -13.47 -13.07
C SER A 40 -4.16 -13.97 -11.74
N LEU A 41 -3.85 -13.30 -10.62
CA LEU A 41 -4.29 -13.72 -9.30
C LEU A 41 -5.79 -13.59 -9.13
N THR A 42 -6.44 -14.68 -8.78
CA THR A 42 -7.89 -14.75 -8.50
C THR A 42 -8.21 -14.88 -7.01
N GLY A 43 -7.21 -15.25 -6.19
CA GLY A 43 -7.37 -15.48 -4.75
C GLY A 43 -7.15 -14.26 -3.87
N PRO A 44 -7.27 -14.43 -2.54
CA PRO A 44 -6.96 -13.40 -1.58
C PRO A 44 -5.45 -13.19 -1.48
N TYR A 45 -5.02 -11.96 -1.44
CA TYR A 45 -3.63 -11.61 -1.22
C TYR A 45 -3.48 -10.28 -0.46
N ILE A 46 -2.29 -10.07 0.07
CA ILE A 46 -1.89 -8.88 0.79
C ILE A 46 -0.86 -8.15 -0.05
N LEU A 47 -1.22 -6.99 -0.59
CA LEU A 47 -0.28 -6.12 -1.28
C LEU A 47 0.46 -5.26 -0.26
N THR A 48 1.78 -5.22 -0.34
CA THR A 48 2.61 -4.43 0.58
C THR A 48 3.49 -3.45 -0.18
N LEU A 49 3.64 -2.26 0.39
CA LEU A 49 4.47 -1.18 -0.15
C LEU A 49 5.01 -0.29 0.98
N TRP A 50 6.04 0.49 0.70
CA TRP A 50 6.57 1.48 1.62
C TRP A 50 5.66 2.72 1.70
N HIS A 51 5.57 3.34 2.88
CA HIS A 51 4.75 4.54 3.11
C HIS A 51 5.13 5.67 2.15
N GLY A 52 6.41 5.92 1.96
CA GLY A 52 6.90 6.95 1.05
C GLY A 52 6.60 6.70 -0.44
N ARG A 53 6.01 5.55 -0.80
CA ARG A 53 5.68 5.15 -2.18
C ARG A 53 4.17 5.08 -2.45
N ILE A 54 3.33 5.66 -1.60
CA ILE A 54 1.87 5.55 -1.73
C ILE A 54 1.32 6.38 -2.89
N PHE A 55 1.86 7.58 -3.15
CA PHE A 55 1.22 8.60 -4.00
C PHE A 55 0.71 8.06 -5.33
N TYR A 56 1.60 7.50 -6.15
CA TYR A 56 1.23 7.00 -7.47
C TYR A 56 0.54 5.63 -7.42
N LEU A 57 0.96 4.75 -6.52
CA LEU A 57 0.36 3.42 -6.40
C LEU A 57 -1.10 3.48 -5.98
N PHE A 58 -1.47 4.47 -5.18
CA PHE A 58 -2.85 4.75 -4.81
C PHE A 58 -3.72 5.07 -6.03
N TYR A 59 -3.20 5.82 -6.99
CA TYR A 59 -3.87 6.06 -8.26
C TYR A 59 -3.80 4.85 -9.20
N TYR A 60 -2.66 4.16 -9.28
CA TYR A 60 -2.45 3.02 -10.16
C TYR A 60 -3.42 1.87 -9.88
N LEU A 61 -3.68 1.58 -8.62
CA LEU A 61 -4.54 0.49 -8.16
C LEU A 61 -6.03 0.85 -8.05
N ARG A 62 -6.42 2.10 -8.29
CA ARG A 62 -7.77 2.65 -8.02
C ARG A 62 -8.96 1.96 -8.71
N ARG A 63 -8.72 1.22 -9.77
CA ARG A 63 -9.78 0.55 -10.55
C ARG A 63 -10.08 -0.88 -10.09
N HIS A 64 -9.54 -1.26 -8.95
CA HIS A 64 -9.75 -2.59 -8.39
C HIS A 64 -10.66 -2.46 -7.14
N PRO A 65 -11.98 -2.68 -7.27
CA PRO A 65 -12.94 -2.45 -6.17
C PRO A 65 -12.76 -3.39 -4.97
N ASP A 66 -12.01 -4.48 -5.15
CA ASP A 66 -11.81 -5.51 -4.13
C ASP A 66 -10.69 -5.20 -3.13
N TYR A 67 -10.05 -4.04 -3.24
CA TYR A 67 -9.01 -3.65 -2.29
C TYR A 67 -9.53 -2.96 -1.06
N PHE A 68 -9.08 -3.44 0.08
CA PHE A 68 -9.30 -2.84 1.39
C PHE A 68 -8.02 -2.19 1.89
N LEU A 69 -8.13 -0.95 2.34
CA LEU A 69 -7.04 -0.19 2.96
C LEU A 69 -7.23 -0.13 4.47
N LEU A 70 -6.15 -0.35 5.22
CA LEU A 70 -6.12 -0.08 6.65
C LEU A 70 -5.68 1.37 6.88
N ILE A 71 -6.58 2.20 7.42
CA ILE A 71 -6.32 3.63 7.65
C ILE A 71 -6.53 3.97 9.13
N SER A 72 -5.56 4.69 9.71
CA SER A 72 -5.58 5.10 11.12
C SER A 72 -6.84 5.90 11.47
N PRO A 73 -7.45 5.69 12.65
CA PRO A 73 -8.57 6.50 13.15
C PRO A 73 -8.06 7.83 13.74
N SER A 74 -7.62 8.75 12.89
CA SER A 74 -7.16 10.10 13.20
C SER A 74 -7.82 11.09 12.24
N GLU A 75 -7.75 12.39 12.51
CA GLU A 75 -8.31 13.44 11.64
C GLU A 75 -7.69 13.39 10.24
N ASP A 76 -6.37 13.28 10.13
CA ASP A 76 -5.68 13.07 8.84
C ASP A 76 -6.15 11.79 8.16
N GLY A 77 -6.36 10.72 8.96
CA GLY A 77 -6.91 9.46 8.49
C GLY A 77 -8.35 9.57 7.99
N ASP A 78 -9.16 10.51 8.49
CA ASP A 78 -10.52 10.74 8.00
C ASP A 78 -10.50 11.34 6.59
N LEU A 79 -9.62 12.31 6.36
CA LEU A 79 -9.38 12.88 5.04
C LEU A 79 -8.89 11.82 4.05
N LEU A 80 -7.87 11.04 4.46
CA LEU A 80 -7.32 9.96 3.64
C LEU A 80 -8.36 8.87 3.34
N ALA A 81 -9.21 8.53 4.31
CA ALA A 81 -10.30 7.56 4.13
C ALA A 81 -11.36 8.05 3.14
N SER A 82 -11.68 9.34 3.16
CA SER A 82 -12.58 9.96 2.19
C SER A 82 -11.98 9.93 0.78
N LEU A 83 -10.72 10.30 0.65
CA LEU A 83 -9.98 10.24 -0.61
C LEU A 83 -9.90 8.80 -1.15
N ALA A 84 -9.64 7.82 -0.26
CA ALA A 84 -9.59 6.40 -0.61
C ALA A 84 -10.92 5.91 -1.20
N ARG A 85 -12.03 6.27 -0.57
CA ARG A 85 -13.37 5.91 -1.07
C ARG A 85 -13.68 6.55 -2.43
N LEU A 86 -13.29 7.81 -2.63
CA LEU A 86 -13.42 8.48 -3.93
C LEU A 86 -12.59 7.81 -5.03
N MET A 87 -11.46 7.19 -4.66
CA MET A 87 -10.63 6.38 -5.57
C MET A 87 -11.18 4.95 -5.80
N GLY A 88 -12.26 4.56 -5.12
CA GLY A 88 -12.89 3.24 -5.27
C GLY A 88 -12.43 2.18 -4.27
N TYR A 89 -11.66 2.53 -3.25
CA TYR A 89 -11.21 1.59 -2.23
C TYR A 89 -12.24 1.41 -1.10
N SER A 90 -12.27 0.21 -0.53
CA SER A 90 -12.89 -0.05 0.76
C SER A 90 -11.93 0.28 1.90
N VAL A 91 -12.44 0.79 3.02
CA VAL A 91 -11.61 1.27 4.12
C VAL A 91 -11.96 0.57 5.43
N ILE A 92 -10.94 0.03 6.09
CA ILE A 92 -11.00 -0.46 7.48
C ILE A 92 -10.28 0.56 8.36
N ARG A 93 -10.95 0.98 9.45
CA ARG A 93 -10.39 1.97 10.39
C ARG A 93 -9.65 1.27 11.53
N GLY A 94 -8.34 1.46 11.60
CA GLY A 94 -7.46 0.89 12.62
C GLY A 94 -6.00 1.11 12.32
N SER A 95 -5.15 0.77 13.26
CA SER A 95 -3.69 0.76 13.09
C SER A 95 -3.06 -0.21 14.09
N SER A 96 -1.77 -0.48 13.99
CA SER A 96 -1.02 -1.29 14.97
C SER A 96 -1.08 -0.70 16.40
N TYR A 97 -1.43 0.58 16.55
CA TYR A 97 -1.47 1.28 17.85
C TYR A 97 -2.89 1.52 18.36
N LYS A 98 -3.85 1.78 17.47
CA LYS A 98 -5.25 2.09 17.82
C LYS A 98 -6.17 1.10 17.16
N LYS A 99 -7.04 0.44 17.98
CA LYS A 99 -8.01 -0.56 17.49
C LYS A 99 -7.34 -1.72 16.73
N ALA A 100 -6.14 -2.15 17.13
CA ALA A 100 -5.35 -3.18 16.43
C ALA A 100 -6.13 -4.51 16.31
N VAL A 101 -6.67 -5.04 17.40
CA VAL A 101 -7.39 -6.32 17.41
C VAL A 101 -8.67 -6.28 16.56
N PRO A 102 -9.57 -5.30 16.70
CA PRO A 102 -10.74 -5.18 15.82
C PRO A 102 -10.36 -5.03 14.34
N ALA A 103 -9.31 -4.26 14.03
CA ALA A 103 -8.82 -4.09 12.67
C ALA A 103 -8.30 -5.40 12.08
N ALA A 104 -7.46 -6.12 12.84
CA ALA A 104 -6.93 -7.43 12.43
C ALA A 104 -8.06 -8.43 12.14
N ARG A 105 -9.07 -8.52 13.02
CA ARG A 105 -10.26 -9.37 12.80
C ARG A 105 -10.99 -9.00 11.50
N SER A 106 -11.13 -7.70 11.21
CA SER A 106 -11.77 -7.23 9.99
C SER A 106 -10.96 -7.59 8.75
N LEU A 107 -9.63 -7.44 8.78
CA LEU A 107 -8.73 -7.82 7.70
C LEU A 107 -8.76 -9.32 7.43
N ILE A 108 -8.74 -10.16 8.49
CA ILE A 108 -8.89 -11.62 8.38
C ILE A 108 -10.22 -11.98 7.70
N LYS A 109 -11.33 -11.31 8.08
CA LYS A 109 -12.64 -11.55 7.47
C LYS A 109 -12.65 -11.19 5.98
N VAL A 110 -11.99 -10.10 5.59
CA VAL A 110 -11.83 -9.68 4.19
C VAL A 110 -11.08 -10.75 3.40
N LEU A 111 -9.90 -11.18 3.87
CA LEU A 111 -9.10 -12.20 3.20
C LEU A 111 -9.85 -13.55 3.09
N ARG A 112 -10.59 -13.96 4.12
CA ARG A 112 -11.42 -15.19 4.09
C ARG A 112 -12.60 -15.11 3.14
N ARG A 113 -13.00 -13.89 2.72
CA ARG A 113 -14.03 -13.66 1.67
C ARG A 113 -13.43 -13.55 0.27
N ASN A 114 -12.20 -14.00 0.09
CA ASN A 114 -11.49 -13.95 -1.18
C ASN A 114 -11.23 -12.53 -1.70
N GLN A 115 -11.21 -11.54 -0.79
CA GLN A 115 -10.92 -10.14 -1.09
C GLN A 115 -9.45 -9.81 -0.79
N ARG A 116 -9.02 -8.63 -1.17
CA ARG A 116 -7.61 -8.22 -1.17
C ARG A 116 -7.40 -7.06 -0.24
N ILE A 117 -6.22 -7.00 0.38
CA ILE A 117 -5.88 -5.88 1.27
C ILE A 117 -4.57 -5.23 0.83
N ILE A 118 -4.44 -3.94 1.11
CA ILE A 118 -3.18 -3.20 0.96
C ILE A 118 -2.73 -2.79 2.36
N ILE A 119 -1.49 -3.16 2.70
CA ILE A 119 -0.84 -2.82 3.97
C ILE A 119 0.46 -2.10 3.70
N ILE A 120 0.65 -0.97 4.40
CA ILE A 120 1.90 -0.22 4.39
C ILE A 120 2.91 -0.95 5.27
N ALA A 121 4.00 -1.42 4.68
CA ALA A 121 4.93 -2.33 5.34
C ALA A 121 5.65 -1.70 6.54
N ASP A 122 6.08 -0.43 6.44
CA ASP A 122 6.73 0.32 7.52
C ASP A 122 5.73 1.06 8.44
N GLY A 123 4.43 0.88 8.20
CA GLY A 123 3.38 1.50 9.00
C GLY A 123 3.31 3.02 8.86
N SER A 124 2.54 3.68 9.74
CA SER A 124 2.32 5.13 9.70
C SER A 124 3.34 5.95 10.51
N ARG A 125 4.25 5.29 11.22
CA ARG A 125 5.22 5.94 12.12
C ARG A 125 6.66 5.50 11.85
N GLY A 126 6.86 4.56 10.95
CA GLY A 126 8.17 4.01 10.65
C GLY A 126 8.73 3.05 11.74
N PRO A 127 10.03 2.83 11.74
CA PRO A 127 11.06 3.56 10.95
C PRO A 127 10.98 3.26 9.45
N ARG A 128 11.45 4.20 8.65
CA ARG A 128 11.41 4.14 7.18
C ARG A 128 12.11 2.88 6.65
N CYS A 129 11.45 2.19 5.72
CA CYS A 129 11.97 0.99 5.06
C CYS A 129 12.33 -0.15 6.02
N VAL A 130 11.65 -0.22 7.16
CA VAL A 130 11.71 -1.36 8.09
C VAL A 130 10.33 -1.99 8.15
N ALA A 131 10.21 -3.21 7.63
CA ALA A 131 8.93 -3.89 7.54
C ALA A 131 8.43 -4.34 8.92
N GLN A 132 7.14 -4.17 9.17
CA GLN A 132 6.44 -4.70 10.34
C GLN A 132 5.86 -6.09 10.03
N SER A 133 5.76 -6.95 11.04
CA SER A 133 5.29 -8.33 10.89
C SER A 133 3.79 -8.49 10.61
N GLY A 134 3.01 -7.43 10.73
CA GLY A 134 1.53 -7.52 10.69
C GLY A 134 0.96 -8.14 9.41
N SER A 135 1.51 -7.86 8.24
CA SER A 135 1.09 -8.46 6.97
C SER A 135 1.38 -9.96 6.92
N LEU A 136 2.52 -10.38 7.47
CA LEU A 136 2.97 -11.78 7.49
C LEU A 136 2.18 -12.60 8.51
N GLN A 137 1.86 -12.02 9.68
CA GLN A 137 0.96 -12.64 10.65
C GLN A 137 -0.43 -12.90 10.04
N LEU A 138 -0.99 -11.93 9.31
CA LEU A 138 -2.25 -12.10 8.59
C LEU A 138 -2.14 -13.18 7.51
N ALA A 139 -1.03 -13.22 6.78
CA ALA A 139 -0.74 -14.25 5.78
C ALA A 139 -0.72 -15.65 6.42
N GLY A 140 0.01 -15.84 7.51
CA GLY A 140 0.08 -17.11 8.26
C GLY A 140 -1.29 -17.59 8.80
N ILE A 141 -2.16 -16.65 9.24
CA ILE A 141 -3.50 -16.97 9.72
C ILE A 141 -4.45 -17.34 8.58
N THR A 142 -4.34 -16.68 7.43
CA THR A 142 -5.33 -16.78 6.35
C THR A 142 -4.89 -17.68 5.19
N GLY A 143 -3.58 -17.87 5.02
CA GLY A 143 -2.98 -18.52 3.85
C GLY A 143 -2.87 -17.61 2.63
N ALA A 144 -3.15 -16.31 2.77
CA ALA A 144 -2.96 -15.33 1.70
C ALA A 144 -1.48 -15.08 1.45
N SER A 145 -1.07 -14.95 0.19
CA SER A 145 0.30 -14.57 -0.16
C SER A 145 0.51 -13.06 0.03
N VAL A 146 1.74 -12.67 0.38
CA VAL A 146 2.16 -11.25 0.48
C VAL A 146 2.91 -10.86 -0.77
N PHE A 147 2.47 -9.78 -1.44
CA PHE A 147 3.08 -9.29 -2.68
C PHE A 147 3.75 -7.94 -2.41
N PRO A 148 5.08 -7.85 -2.53
CA PRO A 148 5.80 -6.58 -2.50
C PRO A 148 5.52 -5.78 -3.79
N MET A 149 5.26 -4.47 -3.64
CA MET A 149 5.07 -3.57 -4.77
C MET A 149 5.69 -2.21 -4.48
N THR A 150 6.18 -1.56 -5.53
CA THR A 150 6.74 -0.21 -5.42
C THR A 150 6.54 0.57 -6.71
N PHE A 151 6.85 1.86 -6.67
CA PHE A 151 7.15 2.65 -7.86
C PHE A 151 8.36 3.54 -7.65
N GLY A 152 9.03 3.87 -8.75
CA GLY A 152 10.05 4.90 -8.84
C GLY A 152 9.71 5.93 -9.92
N SER A 153 10.37 7.08 -9.87
CA SER A 153 10.30 8.09 -10.93
C SER A 153 11.61 8.87 -10.96
N LYS A 154 12.11 9.15 -12.15
CA LYS A 154 13.34 9.96 -12.32
C LYS A 154 13.11 11.40 -11.85
N ASN A 155 12.04 12.02 -12.33
CA ASN A 155 11.67 13.39 -11.95
C ASN A 155 10.64 13.35 -10.84
N LYS A 156 11.07 13.59 -9.61
CA LYS A 156 10.24 13.51 -8.40
C LYS A 156 10.64 14.57 -7.38
N LEU A 157 9.66 15.05 -6.64
CA LEU A 157 9.88 15.78 -5.40
C LEU A 157 10.00 14.76 -4.26
N VAL A 158 11.01 14.90 -3.42
CA VAL A 158 11.18 14.12 -2.20
C VAL A 158 10.91 15.03 -1.02
N LEU A 159 9.89 14.74 -0.25
CA LEU A 159 9.54 15.54 0.93
C LEU A 159 10.54 15.30 2.06
N ASN A 160 10.79 16.32 2.86
CA ASN A 160 11.62 16.18 4.07
C ASN A 160 10.80 15.63 5.25
N SER A 161 10.23 14.44 5.06
CA SER A 161 9.45 13.68 6.03
C SER A 161 10.24 12.44 6.48
N TRP A 162 9.78 11.77 7.55
CA TRP A 162 10.40 10.54 8.08
C TRP A 162 10.49 9.43 7.03
N ASP A 163 9.49 9.33 6.14
CA ASP A 163 9.35 8.31 5.09
C ASP A 163 9.98 8.71 3.74
N LYS A 164 10.48 9.96 3.63
CA LYS A 164 10.97 10.53 2.38
C LYS A 164 9.94 10.34 1.24
N PHE A 165 8.71 10.77 1.51
CA PHE A 165 7.58 10.64 0.61
C PHE A 165 7.89 11.22 -0.77
N ILE A 166 7.61 10.46 -1.83
CA ILE A 166 7.90 10.89 -3.19
C ILE A 166 6.63 11.26 -3.95
N ILE A 167 6.69 12.40 -4.63
CA ILE A 167 5.66 12.90 -5.53
C ILE A 167 6.29 13.01 -6.92
N PRO A 168 5.89 12.16 -7.88
CA PRO A 168 6.42 12.27 -9.24
C PRO A 168 5.93 13.57 -9.88
N MET A 169 6.82 14.26 -10.61
CA MET A 169 6.45 15.47 -11.31
C MET A 169 5.45 15.17 -12.45
N PRO A 170 4.54 16.10 -12.80
CA PRO A 170 3.64 15.93 -13.94
C PRO A 170 4.37 15.53 -15.21
N PHE A 171 3.71 14.77 -16.07
CA PHE A 171 4.20 14.30 -17.37
C PHE A 171 5.43 13.39 -17.34
N THR A 172 5.90 13.00 -16.14
CA THR A 172 7.03 12.07 -15.98
C THR A 172 6.61 10.60 -16.10
N ARG A 173 7.60 9.75 -16.28
CA ARG A 173 7.41 8.29 -16.27
C ARG A 173 7.51 7.77 -14.83
N CYS A 174 6.52 6.96 -14.44
CA CYS A 174 6.52 6.18 -13.21
C CYS A 174 6.83 4.72 -13.54
N ILE A 175 7.87 4.18 -12.94
CA ILE A 175 8.25 2.78 -13.05
C ILE A 175 7.54 2.01 -11.94
N VAL A 176 6.59 1.17 -12.30
CA VAL A 176 5.93 0.25 -11.35
C VAL A 176 6.70 -1.06 -11.34
N ASN A 177 6.92 -1.61 -10.15
CA ASN A 177 7.66 -2.85 -9.99
C ASN A 177 7.02 -3.75 -8.95
N PHE A 178 6.95 -5.04 -9.28
CA PHE A 178 6.39 -6.09 -8.44
C PHE A 178 7.50 -7.05 -8.04
N GLY A 179 7.50 -7.45 -6.76
CA GLY A 179 8.34 -8.54 -6.29
C GLY A 179 7.60 -9.87 -6.35
N SER A 180 8.36 -10.96 -6.19
CA SER A 180 7.80 -12.30 -6.11
C SER A 180 6.93 -12.46 -4.85
N PRO A 181 5.88 -13.30 -4.90
CA PRO A 181 5.01 -13.54 -3.77
C PRO A 181 5.74 -14.25 -2.63
N ILE A 182 5.47 -13.81 -1.41
CA ILE A 182 5.97 -14.41 -0.18
C ILE A 182 4.83 -15.18 0.47
N ALA A 183 5.01 -16.49 0.59
CA ALA A 183 4.09 -17.36 1.30
C ALA A 183 4.55 -17.55 2.75
N VAL A 184 3.59 -17.58 3.67
CA VAL A 184 3.80 -17.85 5.08
C VAL A 184 3.07 -19.13 5.44
N ALA A 185 3.78 -20.09 6.04
CA ALA A 185 3.19 -21.35 6.46
C ALA A 185 2.13 -21.09 7.57
N ARG A 186 1.06 -21.88 7.55
CA ARG A 186 0.11 -21.86 8.66
C ARG A 186 0.79 -22.39 9.93
N LYS A 187 0.50 -21.78 11.07
CA LYS A 187 1.13 -22.12 12.37
C LYS A 187 2.64 -21.86 12.42
N SER A 188 3.15 -20.86 11.68
CA SER A 188 4.52 -20.39 11.78
C SER A 188 4.85 -19.96 13.21
N PHE A 189 6.05 -20.31 13.68
CA PHE A 189 6.59 -19.81 14.94
C PHE A 189 7.04 -18.35 14.78
N GLU A 190 7.32 -17.69 15.89
CA GLU A 190 7.73 -16.28 15.89
C GLU A 190 9.00 -16.06 15.06
N GLN A 191 9.96 -16.99 15.11
CA GLN A 191 11.18 -16.94 14.30
C GLN A 191 10.87 -17.01 12.79
N ASP A 192 9.96 -17.90 12.37
CA ASP A 192 9.56 -18.01 10.95
C ASP A 192 8.95 -16.71 10.44
N ILE A 193 8.16 -16.05 11.28
CA ILE A 193 7.55 -14.75 10.94
C ILE A 193 8.62 -13.68 10.81
N GLU A 194 9.64 -13.68 11.68
CA GLU A 194 10.75 -12.71 11.59
C GLU A 194 11.60 -12.93 10.35
N ASP A 195 11.91 -14.18 10.00
CA ASP A 195 12.64 -14.50 8.77
C ASP A 195 11.86 -14.03 7.52
N LYS A 196 10.53 -14.23 7.52
CA LYS A 196 9.66 -13.74 6.45
C LYS A 196 9.53 -12.21 6.44
N ARG A 197 9.63 -11.55 7.61
CA ARG A 197 9.67 -10.10 7.71
C ARG A 197 10.92 -9.55 7.03
N LEU A 198 12.07 -10.15 7.29
CA LEU A 198 13.33 -9.78 6.64
C LEU A 198 13.31 -10.06 5.13
N GLU A 199 12.71 -11.17 4.71
CA GLU A 199 12.50 -11.48 3.28
C GLU A 199 11.66 -10.40 2.60
N LEU A 200 10.54 -9.98 3.22
CA LEU A 200 9.68 -8.91 2.71
C LEU A 200 10.42 -7.57 2.63
N GLU A 201 11.16 -7.21 3.69
CA GLU A 201 11.94 -5.97 3.76
C GLU A 201 12.99 -5.93 2.65
N ASN A 202 13.75 -7.00 2.47
CA ASN A 202 14.75 -7.12 1.43
C ASN A 202 14.14 -7.07 0.02
N ALA A 203 13.01 -7.75 -0.20
CA ALA A 203 12.29 -7.74 -1.47
C ALA A 203 11.80 -6.32 -1.81
N LEU A 204 11.15 -5.62 -0.87
CA LEU A 204 10.69 -4.24 -1.05
C LEU A 204 11.85 -3.27 -1.32
N ASN A 205 12.96 -3.39 -0.58
CA ASN A 205 14.14 -2.55 -0.78
C ASN A 205 14.79 -2.82 -2.14
N HIS A 206 14.92 -4.07 -2.56
CA HIS A 206 15.49 -4.46 -3.84
C HIS A 206 14.69 -3.88 -5.02
N ILE A 207 13.37 -4.11 -5.05
CA ILE A 207 12.51 -3.59 -6.15
C ILE A 207 12.46 -2.06 -6.14
N THR A 208 12.55 -1.41 -4.96
CA THR A 208 12.57 0.05 -4.82
C THR A 208 13.85 0.64 -5.39
N GLN A 209 15.02 0.08 -5.04
CA GLN A 209 16.31 0.51 -5.59
C GLN A 209 16.36 0.31 -7.13
N ALA A 210 15.85 -0.80 -7.63
CA ALA A 210 15.78 -1.05 -9.06
C ALA A 210 14.91 -0.02 -9.79
N SER A 211 13.76 0.36 -9.21
CA SER A 211 12.83 1.34 -9.79
C SER A 211 13.34 2.78 -9.72
N ASP A 212 14.23 3.10 -8.79
CA ASP A 212 14.82 4.45 -8.65
C ASP A 212 16.00 4.70 -9.61
N LYS A 213 16.59 3.64 -10.18
CA LYS A 213 17.72 3.74 -11.12
C LYS A 213 17.29 4.00 -12.57
N VAL A 214 16.03 3.95 -12.89
CA VAL A 214 15.47 4.04 -14.28
C VAL A 214 15.01 5.44 -14.67
#